data_50d47cd7ed86642d2ccd51d44059a9aa
#
_entry.id   50d47cd7ed86642d2ccd51d44059a9aa
#
_cell.length_a   1.000
_cell.length_b   1.000
_cell.length_c   1.000
_cell.angle_alpha   90.00
_cell.angle_beta   90.00
_cell.angle_gamma   90.00
#
_symmetry.space_group_name_H-M   'P 1'
#
loop_
_entity.id
_entity.type
_entity.pdbx_description
1 polymer ?
#
loop_
_entity_poly.entity_id
_entity_poly.type
_entity_poly.pdbx_seq_one_letter_code
_entity_poly.pdbx_strand_id
1 'polypeptide(L)'
;AIAYIFQNASALQVSTEGYSLWASSAGARMAAAIGSHGAAAFGAQPLPKPSVVVMAYTGHSEVTAAEPPTFVVVGDHDGIAPPAAMEARVAALRRIGTPVAYHTYPNVGHGFGTGQGTSAQGWINDAVQFWQQHIRKSP
;
A
#
# COMPACT_ATOMS: atom_id res chain seq x y z
N ALA A 1 -11.23 11.74 4.09
CA ALA A 1 -11.76 10.39 4.38
C ALA A 1 -11.13 9.82 5.66
N ILE A 2 -9.78 9.63 5.77
CA ILE A 2 -9.14 8.97 6.92
C ILE A 2 -9.51 9.66 8.25
N ALA A 3 -9.35 10.98 8.34
CA ALA A 3 -9.70 11.73 9.56
C ALA A 3 -11.17 11.54 9.96
N TYR A 4 -12.08 11.49 8.99
CA TYR A 4 -13.50 11.23 9.25
C TYR A 4 -13.72 9.86 9.89
N ILE A 5 -13.03 8.82 9.38
CA ILE A 5 -13.12 7.46 9.93
C ILE A 5 -12.62 7.44 11.38
N PHE A 6 -11.48 8.09 11.66
CA PHE A 6 -10.93 8.18 13.01
C PHE A 6 -11.87 8.89 13.98
N GLN A 7 -12.46 10.02 13.55
CA GLN A 7 -13.39 10.80 14.36
C GLN A 7 -14.72 10.08 14.63
N ASN A 8 -15.14 9.21 13.72
CA ASN A 8 -16.42 8.52 13.77
C ASN A 8 -16.29 7.00 14.00
N ALA A 9 -15.13 6.53 14.45
CA ALA A 9 -14.82 5.10 14.55
C ALA A 9 -15.87 4.32 15.35
N SER A 10 -16.32 4.86 16.48
CA SER A 10 -17.37 4.25 17.30
C SER A 10 -18.71 4.14 16.56
N ALA A 11 -19.15 5.21 15.91
CA ALA A 11 -20.39 5.20 15.14
C ALA A 11 -20.33 4.29 13.91
N LEU A 12 -19.15 4.17 13.31
CA LEU A 12 -18.89 3.28 12.17
C LEU A 12 -18.63 1.83 12.61
N GLN A 13 -18.49 1.58 13.89
CA GLN A 13 -18.17 0.26 14.47
C GLN A 13 -16.87 -0.34 13.89
N VAL A 14 -15.84 0.48 13.72
CA VAL A 14 -14.54 0.07 13.19
C VAL A 14 -13.43 0.39 14.18
N SER A 15 -12.37 -0.43 14.16
CA SER A 15 -11.11 -0.11 14.84
C SER A 15 -10.23 0.73 13.93
N THR A 16 -9.57 1.72 14.49
CA THR A 16 -8.53 2.51 13.81
C THR A 16 -7.12 2.02 14.16
N GLU A 17 -7.02 1.07 15.08
CA GLU A 17 -5.75 0.51 15.51
C GLU A 17 -5.17 -0.39 14.43
N GLY A 18 -3.90 -0.17 14.10
CA GLY A 18 -3.20 -0.97 13.10
C GLY A 18 -3.77 -0.86 11.68
N TYR A 19 -4.48 0.23 11.34
CA TYR A 19 -5.08 0.39 10.02
C TYR A 19 -4.06 0.33 8.89
N SER A 20 -4.51 -0.04 7.70
CA SER A 20 -3.71 -0.07 6.48
C SER A 20 -4.37 0.74 5.37
N LEU A 21 -3.58 1.18 4.39
CA LEU A 21 -4.06 1.84 3.19
C LEU A 21 -3.92 0.90 1.99
N TRP A 22 -5.01 0.66 1.30
CA TRP A 22 -5.08 -0.22 0.13
C TRP A 22 -5.53 0.58 -1.07
N ALA A 23 -4.74 0.56 -2.13
CA ALA A 23 -5.09 1.29 -3.33
C ALA A 23 -4.42 0.74 -4.58
N SER A 24 -4.95 1.14 -5.73
CA SER A 24 -4.49 0.72 -7.04
C SER A 24 -4.26 1.91 -7.98
N SER A 25 -3.38 1.74 -8.95
CA SER A 25 -3.08 2.73 -9.98
C SER A 25 -2.80 4.13 -9.39
N ALA A 26 -3.49 5.17 -9.82
CA ALA A 26 -3.35 6.53 -9.28
C ALA A 26 -3.64 6.60 -7.76
N GLY A 27 -4.61 5.83 -7.27
CA GLY A 27 -4.92 5.73 -5.84
C GLY A 27 -3.76 5.18 -5.02
N ALA A 28 -2.98 4.24 -5.57
CA ALA A 28 -1.82 3.68 -4.90
C ALA A 28 -0.71 4.73 -4.70
N ARG A 29 -0.54 5.67 -5.62
CA ARG A 29 0.35 6.83 -5.44
C ARG A 29 -0.09 7.70 -4.27
N MET A 30 -1.40 7.95 -4.15
CA MET A 30 -1.97 8.71 -3.03
C MET A 30 -1.78 7.98 -1.70
N ALA A 31 -2.04 6.67 -1.68
CA ALA A 31 -1.84 5.85 -0.47
C ALA A 31 -0.37 5.86 -0.03
N ALA A 32 0.57 5.73 -0.97
CA ALA A 32 1.99 5.81 -0.70
C ALA A 32 2.38 7.19 -0.15
N ALA A 33 1.93 8.28 -0.77
CA ALA A 33 2.21 9.64 -0.31
C ALA A 33 1.66 9.89 1.11
N ILE A 34 0.46 9.42 1.42
CA ILE A 34 -0.10 9.50 2.78
C ILE A 34 0.70 8.65 3.76
N GLY A 35 1.14 7.47 3.36
CA GLY A 35 2.02 6.61 4.16
C GLY A 35 3.35 7.29 4.49
N SER A 36 3.97 7.93 3.49
CA SER A 36 5.25 8.62 3.62
C SER A 36 5.16 9.87 4.50
N HIS A 37 4.19 10.73 4.25
CA HIS A 37 4.11 12.08 4.82
C HIS A 37 3.09 12.20 5.97
N GLY A 38 2.20 11.22 6.13
CA GLY A 38 1.09 11.28 7.09
C GLY A 38 -0.10 12.09 6.58
N ALA A 39 -1.27 11.87 7.17
CA ALA A 39 -2.51 12.53 6.77
C ALA A 39 -2.49 14.06 6.99
N ALA A 40 -1.71 14.54 7.96
CA ALA A 40 -1.59 15.97 8.26
C ALA A 40 -0.98 16.77 7.10
N ALA A 41 -0.06 16.18 6.34
CA ALA A 41 0.52 16.82 5.14
C ALA A 41 -0.52 17.13 4.05
N PHE A 42 -1.70 16.51 4.14
CA PHE A 42 -2.81 16.67 3.19
C PHE A 42 -4.03 17.36 3.83
N GLY A 43 -3.81 18.18 4.84
CA GLY A 43 -4.85 19.01 5.47
C GLY A 43 -5.73 18.31 6.51
N ALA A 44 -5.38 17.10 6.93
CA ALA A 44 -6.02 16.43 8.05
C ALA A 44 -5.37 16.83 9.38
N GLN A 45 -6.05 16.54 10.50
CA GLN A 45 -5.38 16.56 11.81
C GLN A 45 -4.26 15.50 11.87
N PRO A 46 -3.27 15.63 12.77
CA PRO A 46 -2.27 14.61 13.00
C PRO A 46 -2.92 13.28 13.38
N LEU A 47 -2.57 12.23 12.65
CA LEU A 47 -3.05 10.86 12.84
C LEU A 47 -1.86 9.91 12.81
N PRO A 48 -1.96 8.74 13.44
CA PRO A 48 -0.98 7.68 13.29
C PRO A 48 -0.76 7.34 11.80
N LYS A 49 0.46 6.97 11.43
CA LYS A 49 0.74 6.43 10.09
C LYS A 49 0.10 5.04 9.95
N PRO A 50 -0.27 4.62 8.73
CA PRO A 50 -0.76 3.27 8.51
C PRO A 50 0.30 2.23 8.89
N SER A 51 -0.13 1.08 9.38
CA SER A 51 0.75 -0.06 9.66
C SER A 51 1.34 -0.66 8.39
N VAL A 52 0.59 -0.59 7.29
CA VAL A 52 0.99 -1.09 5.96
C VAL A 52 0.36 -0.22 4.87
N VAL A 53 1.08 -0.04 3.79
CA VAL A 53 0.54 0.45 2.52
C VAL A 53 0.56 -0.69 1.49
N VAL A 54 -0.59 -0.97 0.89
CA VAL A 54 -0.74 -1.95 -0.19
C VAL A 54 -0.93 -1.22 -1.51
N MET A 55 -0.02 -1.45 -2.44
CA MET A 55 0.07 -0.75 -3.72
C MET A 55 -0.08 -1.73 -4.88
N ALA A 56 -1.13 -1.58 -5.67
CA ALA A 56 -1.34 -2.38 -6.86
C ALA A 56 -1.10 -1.55 -8.14
N TYR A 57 -0.31 -2.10 -9.04
CA TYR A 57 -0.03 -1.60 -10.41
C TYR A 57 0.10 -0.07 -10.51
N THR A 58 1.13 0.50 -9.91
CA THR A 58 1.41 1.94 -9.98
C THR A 58 2.88 2.24 -10.29
N GLY A 59 3.14 3.42 -10.87
CA GLY A 59 4.47 3.90 -11.20
C GLY A 59 5.09 4.85 -10.17
N HIS A 60 4.67 4.85 -8.92
CA HIS A 60 5.18 5.75 -7.89
C HIS A 60 6.56 5.33 -7.39
N SER A 61 7.55 6.23 -7.49
CA SER A 61 8.96 5.97 -7.17
C SER A 61 9.50 6.75 -5.96
N GLU A 62 8.77 7.76 -5.46
CA GLU A 62 9.22 8.55 -4.31
C GLU A 62 9.33 7.70 -3.05
N VAL A 63 10.43 7.84 -2.30
CA VAL A 63 10.69 7.16 -1.02
C VAL A 63 11.25 8.16 -0.04
N THR A 64 10.71 8.18 1.17
CA THR A 64 11.21 8.99 2.31
C THR A 64 11.95 8.12 3.31
N ALA A 65 12.57 8.73 4.31
CA ALA A 65 13.25 7.99 5.37
C ALA A 65 12.32 7.26 6.35
N ALA A 66 11.01 7.51 6.29
CA ALA A 66 10.03 7.03 7.28
C ALA A 66 8.83 6.35 6.60
N GLU A 67 9.11 5.42 5.69
CA GLU A 67 8.10 4.64 4.98
C GLU A 67 7.46 3.57 5.87
N PRO A 68 6.15 3.38 5.83
CA PRO A 68 5.52 2.22 6.44
C PRO A 68 5.86 0.92 5.67
N PRO A 69 5.75 -0.25 6.31
CA PRO A 69 5.79 -1.52 5.62
C PRO A 69 4.91 -1.51 4.37
N THR A 70 5.42 -1.98 3.25
CA THR A 70 4.77 -1.81 1.95
C THR A 70 4.63 -3.15 1.22
N PHE A 71 3.43 -3.44 0.76
CA PHE A 71 3.14 -4.60 -0.10
C PHE A 71 2.84 -4.12 -1.52
N VAL A 72 3.52 -4.67 -2.51
CA VAL A 72 3.43 -4.21 -3.91
C VAL A 72 3.11 -5.37 -4.83
N VAL A 73 2.13 -5.17 -5.72
CA VAL A 73 1.79 -6.11 -6.79
C VAL A 73 1.74 -5.41 -8.14
N VAL A 74 2.26 -6.07 -9.17
CA VAL A 74 2.26 -5.56 -10.55
C VAL A 74 2.19 -6.72 -11.55
N GLY A 75 1.56 -6.49 -12.70
CA GLY A 75 1.60 -7.41 -13.83
C GLY A 75 2.84 -7.17 -14.68
N ASP A 76 3.45 -8.22 -15.22
CA ASP A 76 4.64 -8.09 -16.08
C ASP A 76 4.31 -7.49 -17.46
N HIS A 77 3.06 -7.55 -17.89
CA HIS A 77 2.54 -6.93 -19.12
C HIS A 77 1.84 -5.58 -18.86
N ASP A 78 2.12 -4.93 -17.73
CA ASP A 78 1.56 -3.59 -17.44
C ASP A 78 2.23 -2.53 -18.34
N GLY A 79 1.53 -2.11 -19.38
CA GLY A 79 1.97 -1.10 -20.33
C GLY A 79 1.73 0.35 -19.85
N ILE A 80 1.03 0.54 -18.72
CA ILE A 80 0.72 1.87 -18.14
C ILE A 80 1.68 2.17 -16.99
N ALA A 81 1.89 1.20 -16.11
CA ALA A 81 2.80 1.28 -14.98
C ALA A 81 3.78 0.08 -15.01
N PRO A 82 4.81 0.13 -15.86
CA PRO A 82 5.74 -0.98 -16.03
C PRO A 82 6.40 -1.40 -14.72
N PRO A 83 6.69 -2.69 -14.53
CA PRO A 83 7.31 -3.23 -13.30
C PRO A 83 8.55 -2.47 -12.85
N ALA A 84 9.37 -2.01 -13.79
CA ALA A 84 10.64 -1.31 -13.51
C ALA A 84 10.48 -0.10 -12.57
N ALA A 85 9.36 0.62 -12.64
CA ALA A 85 9.09 1.75 -11.74
C ALA A 85 8.87 1.29 -10.31
N MET A 86 8.15 0.18 -10.12
CA MET A 86 7.95 -0.43 -8.81
C MET A 86 9.23 -1.08 -8.28
N GLU A 87 9.99 -1.73 -9.13
CA GLU A 87 11.28 -2.34 -8.76
C GLU A 87 12.25 -1.31 -8.20
N ALA A 88 12.33 -0.12 -8.81
CA ALA A 88 13.15 0.98 -8.30
C ALA A 88 12.70 1.43 -6.90
N ARG A 89 11.38 1.56 -6.67
CA ARG A 89 10.83 1.88 -5.34
C ARG A 89 11.13 0.77 -4.33
N VAL A 90 10.88 -0.47 -4.69
CA VAL A 90 11.13 -1.64 -3.82
C VAL A 90 12.61 -1.71 -3.41
N ALA A 91 13.52 -1.49 -4.35
CA ALA A 91 14.96 -1.42 -4.07
C ALA A 91 15.31 -0.29 -3.11
N ALA A 92 14.69 0.87 -3.26
CA ALA A 92 14.88 2.01 -2.36
C ALA A 92 14.34 1.74 -0.96
N LEU A 93 13.14 1.15 -0.84
CA LEU A 93 12.55 0.75 0.45
C LEU A 93 13.45 -0.26 1.19
N ARG A 94 13.94 -1.28 0.49
CA ARG A 94 14.88 -2.26 1.07
C ARG A 94 16.16 -1.60 1.58
N ARG A 95 16.68 -0.62 0.85
CA ARG A 95 17.92 0.08 1.19
C ARG A 95 17.80 0.88 2.50
N ILE A 96 16.63 1.40 2.81
CA ILE A 96 16.35 2.12 4.06
C ILE A 96 15.84 1.19 5.18
N GLY A 97 15.78 -0.13 4.95
CA GLY A 97 15.36 -1.12 5.95
C GLY A 97 13.85 -1.23 6.14
N THR A 98 13.04 -0.67 5.25
CA THR A 98 11.58 -0.81 5.33
C THR A 98 11.17 -2.22 4.90
N PRO A 99 10.33 -2.93 5.69
CA PRO A 99 9.77 -4.21 5.27
C PRO A 99 8.98 -4.05 3.98
N VAL A 100 9.30 -4.85 2.96
CA VAL A 100 8.61 -4.80 1.68
C VAL A 100 8.44 -6.18 1.07
N ALA A 101 7.21 -6.49 0.65
CA ALA A 101 6.89 -7.61 -0.20
C ALA A 101 6.60 -7.11 -1.63
N TYR A 102 7.11 -7.80 -2.63
CA TYR A 102 6.93 -7.45 -4.04
C TYR A 102 6.61 -8.70 -4.85
N HIS A 103 5.51 -8.65 -5.59
CA HIS A 103 5.07 -9.75 -6.45
C HIS A 103 4.79 -9.24 -7.86
N THR A 104 5.39 -9.91 -8.82
CA THR A 104 5.13 -9.71 -10.26
C THR A 104 4.36 -10.91 -10.78
N TYR A 105 3.28 -10.65 -11.53
CA TYR A 105 2.41 -11.69 -12.05
C TYR A 105 2.54 -11.83 -13.56
N PRO A 106 2.85 -13.04 -14.07
CA PRO A 106 3.06 -13.26 -15.50
C PRO A 106 1.76 -13.13 -16.29
N ASN A 107 1.86 -12.54 -17.49
CA ASN A 107 0.78 -12.32 -18.44
C ASN A 107 -0.38 -11.48 -17.89
N VAL A 108 -0.12 -10.59 -16.96
CA VAL A 108 -1.11 -9.69 -16.35
C VAL A 108 -0.80 -8.26 -16.76
N GLY A 109 -1.81 -7.56 -17.26
CA GLY A 109 -1.75 -6.14 -17.61
C GLY A 109 -2.16 -5.22 -16.47
N HIS A 110 -2.33 -3.93 -16.78
CA HIS A 110 -2.79 -2.94 -15.82
C HIS A 110 -4.23 -3.18 -15.39
N GLY A 111 -4.55 -2.89 -14.11
CA GLY A 111 -5.94 -2.85 -13.67
C GLY A 111 -6.57 -4.21 -13.38
N PHE A 112 -5.78 -5.21 -13.00
CA PHE A 112 -6.28 -6.57 -12.76
C PHE A 112 -7.19 -6.73 -11.51
N GLY A 113 -7.44 -5.66 -10.75
CA GLY A 113 -8.35 -5.67 -9.61
C GLY A 113 -8.02 -6.77 -8.60
N THR A 114 -8.98 -7.67 -8.33
CA THR A 114 -8.79 -8.82 -7.42
C THR A 114 -7.92 -9.93 -8.00
N GLY A 115 -7.54 -9.82 -9.27
CA GLY A 115 -6.75 -10.84 -9.97
C GLY A 115 -7.50 -12.10 -10.33
N GLN A 116 -8.82 -12.16 -10.12
CA GLN A 116 -9.61 -13.36 -10.38
C GLN A 116 -9.47 -13.82 -11.84
N GLY A 117 -9.20 -15.12 -12.03
CA GLY A 117 -9.01 -15.72 -13.35
C GLY A 117 -7.66 -15.40 -14.02
N THR A 118 -6.73 -14.77 -13.30
CA THR A 118 -5.37 -14.47 -13.74
C THR A 118 -4.32 -15.12 -12.83
N SER A 119 -3.06 -15.03 -13.20
CA SER A 119 -1.95 -15.47 -12.32
C SER A 119 -1.83 -14.66 -11.03
N ALA A 120 -2.46 -13.49 -10.95
CA ALA A 120 -2.53 -12.67 -9.74
C ALA A 120 -3.62 -13.11 -8.75
N GLN A 121 -4.39 -14.14 -9.06
CA GLN A 121 -5.44 -14.61 -8.16
C GLN A 121 -4.85 -15.00 -6.80
N GLY A 122 -5.46 -14.48 -5.74
CA GLY A 122 -5.02 -14.75 -4.36
C GLY A 122 -4.13 -13.65 -3.74
N TRP A 123 -3.64 -12.69 -4.53
CA TRP A 123 -2.76 -11.63 -4.04
C TRP A 123 -3.30 -10.85 -2.84
N ILE A 124 -4.64 -10.72 -2.76
CA ILE A 124 -5.28 -10.02 -1.64
C ILE A 124 -5.06 -10.78 -0.32
N ASN A 125 -5.11 -12.12 -0.35
CA ASN A 125 -4.84 -12.93 0.84
C ASN A 125 -3.38 -12.78 1.30
N ASP A 126 -2.44 -12.74 0.37
CA ASP A 126 -1.02 -12.52 0.67
C ASP A 126 -0.81 -11.13 1.29
N ALA A 127 -1.48 -10.11 0.76
CA ALA A 127 -1.43 -8.75 1.31
C ALA A 127 -2.06 -8.67 2.72
N VAL A 128 -3.16 -9.40 2.98
CA VAL A 128 -3.76 -9.51 4.32
C VAL A 128 -2.78 -10.16 5.30
N GLN A 129 -2.13 -11.25 4.90
CA GLN A 129 -1.13 -11.91 5.74
C GLN A 129 0.05 -10.97 6.06
N PHE A 130 0.54 -10.26 5.04
CA PHE A 130 1.59 -9.26 5.23
C PHE A 130 1.16 -8.17 6.21
N TRP A 131 -0.05 -7.64 6.06
CA TRP A 131 -0.61 -6.66 7.00
C TRP A 131 -0.68 -7.21 8.42
N GLN A 132 -1.22 -8.42 8.62
CA GLN A 132 -1.33 -9.05 9.93
C GLN A 132 0.02 -9.21 10.63
N GLN A 133 1.09 -9.48 9.88
CA GLN A 133 2.46 -9.58 10.41
C GLN A 133 3.02 -8.22 10.86
N HIS A 134 2.51 -7.12 10.31
CA HIS A 134 3.02 -5.77 10.53
C HIS A 134 2.05 -4.87 11.32
N ILE A 135 0.93 -5.39 11.79
CA ILE A 135 0.05 -4.64 12.69
C ILE A 135 0.86 -4.29 13.95
N ARG A 136 1.11 -3.00 14.15
CA ARG A 136 1.69 -2.51 15.39
C ARG A 136 0.61 -2.61 16.46
N LYS A 137 0.78 -3.53 17.39
CA LYS A 137 0.00 -3.51 18.62
C LYS A 137 0.45 -2.28 19.39
N SER A 138 -0.48 -1.40 19.75
CA SER A 138 -0.17 -0.33 20.70
C SER A 138 0.35 -0.95 21.99
N PRO A 139 1.39 -0.37 22.61
CA PRO A 139 1.94 -0.85 23.86
C PRO A 139 0.87 -0.81 24.99
#